data_ac994a9ad4808ded2e586d429a293f01
#
_entry.id   ac994a9ad4808ded2e586d429a293f01
#
_cell.length_a   1.000
_cell.length_b   1.000
_cell.length_c   1.000
_cell.angle_alpha   90.00
_cell.angle_beta   90.00
_cell.angle_gamma   90.00
#
_symmetry.space_group_name_H-M   'P 1'
#
loop_
_entity.id
_entity.type
_entity.pdbx_description
1 polymer ?
#
loop_
_entity_poly.entity_id
_entity_poly.type
_entity_poly.pdbx_seq_one_letter_code
_entity_poly.pdbx_strand_id
1 'polypeptide(L)'
;MIDNGYLFAKDNKRIFINTSLGCAGQCAYCYLPKMGYSNSSDNYRTISAQTIIEFIEKNKLDINQKTLITLGCYSECWDDYNKNETISLIKYFLKKGNQIQLSTKKQIMKEELTEILPLINYFGQLVIFLSSATISKHDTIEKNTTPISNRFQNFSLFNSLDIPVVLYMKPVLKGITINELELYKKYIEKYNIKDVVIGGIFTNYISEDTVHFSNKNELWYTKNSEVDMSISDL
;
A
#
# COMPACT_ATOMS: atom_id res chain seq x y z
N MET A 1 -19.32 -14.16 9.83
CA MET A 1 -18.10 -14.64 9.11
C MET A 1 -17.59 -13.45 8.34
N ILE A 2 -16.33 -13.06 8.53
CA ILE A 2 -15.72 -11.98 7.72
C ILE A 2 -15.31 -12.57 6.39
N ASP A 3 -15.58 -11.84 5.29
CA ASP A 3 -15.13 -12.18 3.94
C ASP A 3 -13.58 -12.27 3.94
N ASN A 4 -13.03 -13.30 3.30
CA ASN A 4 -11.60 -13.55 3.22
C ASN A 4 -10.79 -12.39 2.58
N GLY A 5 -11.43 -11.44 1.91
CA GLY A 5 -10.80 -10.24 1.39
C GLY A 5 -10.46 -9.21 2.47
N TYR A 6 -11.20 -9.17 3.59
CA TYR A 6 -10.96 -8.21 4.66
C TYR A 6 -9.78 -8.60 5.55
N LEU A 7 -9.59 -9.89 5.78
CA LEU A 7 -8.49 -10.39 6.59
C LEU A 7 -8.01 -11.73 6.04
N PHE A 8 -6.72 -11.81 5.69
CA PHE A 8 -6.10 -13.05 5.26
C PHE A 8 -4.62 -13.11 5.66
N ALA A 9 -4.14 -14.31 5.95
CA ALA A 9 -2.75 -14.58 6.24
C ALA A 9 -2.04 -15.02 4.95
N LYS A 10 -0.84 -14.50 4.71
CA LYS A 10 0.06 -15.01 3.67
C LYS A 10 0.89 -16.19 4.21
N ASP A 11 1.32 -16.04 5.43
CA ASP A 11 2.07 -17.03 6.21
C ASP A 11 1.88 -16.66 7.70
N ASN A 12 2.51 -17.42 8.61
CA ASN A 12 2.43 -17.14 10.05
C ASN A 12 3.14 -15.83 10.48
N LYS A 13 3.77 -15.11 9.54
CA LYS A 13 4.54 -13.91 9.83
C LYS A 13 3.85 -12.62 9.38
N ARG A 14 2.91 -12.71 8.42
CA ARG A 14 2.25 -11.54 7.85
C ARG A 14 0.76 -11.74 7.68
N ILE A 15 0.00 -10.75 8.12
CA ILE A 15 -1.45 -10.67 7.94
C ILE A 15 -1.78 -9.41 7.14
N PHE A 16 -2.66 -9.58 6.16
CA PHE A 16 -3.22 -8.48 5.38
C PHE A 16 -4.61 -8.17 5.90
N ILE A 17 -4.86 -6.88 6.12
CA ILE A 17 -6.15 -6.38 6.61
C ILE A 17 -6.60 -5.24 5.70
N ASN A 18 -7.85 -5.30 5.28
CA ASN A 18 -8.49 -4.27 4.48
C ASN A 18 -9.75 -3.78 5.20
N THR A 19 -9.91 -2.47 5.31
CA THR A 19 -11.13 -1.84 5.84
C THR A 19 -12.19 -1.63 4.77
N SER A 20 -11.80 -1.82 3.51
CA SER A 20 -12.72 -1.87 2.38
C SER A 20 -12.21 -2.86 1.31
N LEU A 21 -13.15 -3.36 0.50
CA LEU A 21 -12.85 -4.17 -0.68
C LEU A 21 -13.31 -3.40 -1.91
N GLY A 22 -12.34 -2.96 -2.70
CA GLY A 22 -12.49 -2.00 -3.79
C GLY A 22 -11.79 -0.68 -3.50
N CYS A 23 -11.64 0.15 -4.51
CA CYS A 23 -10.90 1.40 -4.45
C CYS A 23 -11.52 2.43 -5.38
N ALA A 24 -11.64 3.68 -4.95
CA ALA A 24 -12.11 4.78 -5.80
C ALA A 24 -11.07 5.23 -6.83
N GLY A 25 -9.80 4.88 -6.64
CA GLY A 25 -8.73 5.15 -7.59
C GLY A 25 -8.91 4.33 -8.87
N GLN A 26 -8.85 4.99 -10.02
CA GLN A 26 -9.02 4.36 -11.33
C GLN A 26 -7.65 4.20 -12.01
N CYS A 27 -6.70 3.55 -11.32
CA CYS A 27 -5.39 3.30 -11.90
C CYS A 27 -5.50 2.34 -13.08
N ALA A 28 -4.90 2.69 -14.22
CA ALA A 28 -5.00 1.93 -15.47
C ALA A 28 -4.43 0.49 -15.37
N TYR A 29 -3.52 0.26 -14.41
CA TYR A 29 -2.89 -1.04 -14.15
C TYR A 29 -3.51 -1.80 -12.98
N CYS A 30 -4.65 -1.34 -12.45
CA CYS A 30 -5.23 -1.90 -11.22
C CYS A 30 -5.66 -3.35 -11.43
N TYR A 31 -5.26 -4.21 -10.51
CA TYR A 31 -5.62 -5.65 -10.53
C TYR A 31 -6.97 -5.93 -9.86
N LEU A 32 -7.51 -4.99 -9.08
CA LEU A 32 -8.75 -5.19 -8.32
C LEU A 32 -9.94 -5.64 -9.17
N PRO A 33 -10.20 -5.08 -10.38
CA PRO A 33 -11.27 -5.57 -11.23
C PRO A 33 -11.12 -7.03 -11.65
N LYS A 34 -9.87 -7.50 -11.84
CA LYS A 34 -9.59 -8.91 -12.17
C LYS A 34 -9.89 -9.85 -11.00
N MET A 35 -9.92 -9.33 -9.77
CA MET A 35 -10.28 -10.06 -8.56
C MET A 35 -11.77 -9.95 -8.20
N GLY A 36 -12.57 -9.27 -9.03
CA GLY A 36 -13.99 -9.03 -8.77
C GLY A 36 -14.27 -7.89 -7.79
N TYR A 37 -13.28 -7.04 -7.50
CA TYR A 37 -13.47 -5.84 -6.69
C TYR A 37 -13.66 -4.59 -7.54
N SER A 38 -14.49 -3.66 -7.08
CA SER A 38 -14.72 -2.41 -7.79
C SER A 38 -13.49 -1.50 -7.75
N ASN A 39 -13.26 -0.79 -8.84
CA ASN A 39 -12.36 0.35 -8.92
C ASN A 39 -13.08 1.67 -9.22
N SER A 40 -14.36 1.77 -8.83
CA SER A 40 -15.17 2.98 -8.96
C SER A 40 -15.69 3.43 -7.59
N SER A 41 -15.99 4.72 -7.46
CA SER A 41 -16.47 5.34 -6.22
C SER A 41 -17.78 4.78 -5.66
N ASP A 42 -18.51 4.01 -6.46
CA ASP A 42 -19.91 3.70 -6.14
C ASP A 42 -20.13 2.31 -5.55
N ASN A 43 -19.12 1.44 -5.50
CA ASN A 43 -19.30 0.01 -5.20
C ASN A 43 -18.17 -0.61 -4.37
N TYR A 44 -17.61 0.06 -3.39
CA TYR A 44 -16.73 -0.61 -2.44
C TYR A 44 -17.48 -1.02 -1.17
N ARG A 45 -17.15 -2.22 -0.70
CA ARG A 45 -17.71 -2.77 0.54
C ARG A 45 -16.80 -2.40 1.69
N THR A 46 -17.31 -1.73 2.71
CA THR A 46 -16.56 -1.32 3.90
C THR A 46 -16.91 -2.20 5.10
N ILE A 47 -15.96 -2.29 6.03
CA ILE A 47 -16.12 -2.95 7.32
C ILE A 47 -15.47 -2.08 8.40
N SER A 48 -16.07 -2.02 9.59
CA SER A 48 -15.49 -1.27 10.69
C SER A 48 -14.25 -1.97 11.27
N ALA A 49 -13.30 -1.19 11.75
CA ALA A 49 -12.15 -1.69 12.50
C ALA A 49 -12.58 -2.52 13.71
N GLN A 50 -13.64 -2.09 14.39
CA GLN A 50 -14.19 -2.80 15.54
C GLN A 50 -14.63 -4.22 15.17
N THR A 51 -15.33 -4.39 14.05
CA THR A 51 -15.76 -5.72 13.57
C THR A 51 -14.57 -6.63 13.26
N ILE A 52 -13.50 -6.09 12.68
CA ILE A 52 -12.26 -6.85 12.40
C ILE A 52 -11.58 -7.25 13.71
N ILE A 53 -11.45 -6.33 14.66
CA ILE A 53 -10.83 -6.55 15.96
C ILE A 53 -11.60 -7.63 16.74
N GLU A 54 -12.92 -7.51 16.82
CA GLU A 54 -13.77 -8.51 17.49
C GLU A 54 -13.64 -9.89 16.86
N PHE A 55 -13.56 -9.95 15.53
CA PHE A 55 -13.32 -11.21 14.84
C PHE A 55 -11.97 -11.83 15.20
N ILE A 56 -10.90 -11.02 15.23
CA ILE A 56 -9.55 -11.47 15.62
C ILE A 56 -9.56 -12.03 17.04
N GLU A 57 -10.15 -11.30 17.98
CA GLU A 57 -10.18 -11.67 19.39
C GLU A 57 -11.07 -12.89 19.65
N LYS A 58 -12.29 -12.93 19.08
CA LYS A 58 -13.22 -14.04 19.20
C LYS A 58 -12.65 -15.35 18.65
N ASN A 59 -11.94 -15.30 17.53
CA ASN A 59 -11.38 -16.49 16.90
C ASN A 59 -9.97 -16.82 17.42
N LYS A 60 -9.44 -16.02 18.38
CA LYS A 60 -8.09 -16.20 18.95
C LYS A 60 -7.03 -16.39 17.87
N LEU A 61 -7.07 -15.55 16.84
CA LEU A 61 -6.09 -15.63 15.77
C LEU A 61 -4.68 -15.42 16.35
N ASP A 62 -3.74 -16.26 15.96
CA ASP A 62 -2.35 -16.19 16.43
C ASP A 62 -1.63 -14.99 15.80
N ILE A 63 -1.97 -13.81 16.33
CA ILE A 63 -1.32 -12.54 15.99
C ILE A 63 -0.48 -12.11 17.19
N ASN A 64 0.79 -12.45 17.15
CA ASN A 64 1.75 -12.04 18.17
C ASN A 64 2.54 -10.79 17.70
N GLN A 65 3.37 -10.24 18.59
CA GLN A 65 4.15 -9.03 18.31
C GLN A 65 5.09 -9.14 17.08
N LYS A 66 5.48 -10.36 16.70
CA LYS A 66 6.32 -10.61 15.52
C LYS A 66 5.52 -10.66 14.22
N THR A 67 4.20 -10.69 14.29
CA THR A 67 3.33 -10.72 13.11
C THR A 67 3.30 -9.32 12.49
N LEU A 68 3.73 -9.21 11.24
CA LEU A 68 3.66 -7.99 10.46
C LEU A 68 2.22 -7.75 9.99
N ILE A 69 1.69 -6.59 10.28
CA ILE A 69 0.36 -6.16 9.81
C ILE A 69 0.52 -5.32 8.56
N THR A 70 -0.14 -5.72 7.48
CA THR A 70 -0.14 -4.96 6.22
C THR A 70 -1.56 -4.49 5.92
N LEU A 71 -1.72 -3.18 5.75
CA LEU A 71 -3.02 -2.54 5.54
C LEU A 71 -3.20 -2.10 4.08
N GLY A 72 -4.40 -2.27 3.55
CA GLY A 72 -4.83 -1.66 2.30
C GLY A 72 -4.30 -2.34 1.03
N CYS A 73 -4.20 -3.67 0.97
CA CYS A 73 -3.80 -4.33 -0.28
C CYS A 73 -4.94 -4.44 -1.30
N TYR A 74 -6.22 -4.39 -0.88
CA TYR A 74 -7.39 -4.45 -1.76
C TYR A 74 -8.20 -3.14 -1.77
N SER A 75 -7.60 -2.06 -1.28
CA SER A 75 -8.20 -0.73 -1.26
C SER A 75 -7.13 0.36 -1.17
N GLU A 76 -7.53 1.62 -1.35
CA GLU A 76 -6.79 2.75 -0.86
C GLU A 76 -7.16 2.95 0.62
N CYS A 77 -6.26 2.56 1.51
CA CYS A 77 -6.55 2.54 2.96
C CYS A 77 -6.61 3.94 3.60
N TRP A 78 -6.16 4.98 2.91
CA TRP A 78 -6.20 6.37 3.38
C TRP A 78 -7.23 7.22 2.63
N ASP A 79 -8.25 6.60 2.04
CA ASP A 79 -9.35 7.33 1.43
C ASP A 79 -10.35 7.83 2.49
N ASP A 80 -11.07 8.92 2.19
CA ASP A 80 -11.97 9.58 3.14
C ASP A 80 -13.04 8.65 3.70
N TYR A 81 -13.46 7.65 2.92
CA TYR A 81 -14.49 6.69 3.35
C TYR A 81 -13.98 5.60 4.29
N ASN A 82 -12.66 5.37 4.42
CA ASN A 82 -12.13 4.28 5.26
C ASN A 82 -10.92 4.66 6.12
N LYS A 83 -10.35 5.85 6.00
CA LYS A 83 -9.14 6.22 6.74
C LYS A 83 -9.31 6.17 8.26
N ASN A 84 -10.50 6.51 8.79
CA ASN A 84 -10.76 6.46 10.23
C ASN A 84 -10.71 5.01 10.75
N GLU A 85 -11.20 4.05 9.97
CA GLU A 85 -11.10 2.64 10.31
C GLU A 85 -9.65 2.16 10.23
N THR A 86 -8.89 2.62 9.23
CA THR A 86 -7.45 2.35 9.11
C THR A 86 -6.67 2.90 10.30
N ILE A 87 -6.93 4.15 10.72
CA ILE A 87 -6.34 4.76 11.91
C ILE A 87 -6.65 3.94 13.17
N SER A 88 -7.89 3.48 13.31
CA SER A 88 -8.32 2.65 14.44
C SER A 88 -7.57 1.32 14.49
N LEU A 89 -7.36 0.65 13.36
CA LEU A 89 -6.54 -0.56 13.25
C LEU A 89 -5.07 -0.29 13.59
N ILE A 90 -4.50 0.80 13.08
CA ILE A 90 -3.12 1.19 13.39
C ILE A 90 -2.96 1.36 14.90
N LYS A 91 -3.85 2.10 15.55
CA LYS A 91 -3.83 2.33 17.00
C LYS A 91 -3.92 1.01 17.79
N TYR A 92 -4.80 0.10 17.37
CA TYR A 92 -4.95 -1.21 18.01
C TYR A 92 -3.67 -2.04 17.92
N PHE A 93 -3.07 -2.16 16.75
CA PHE A 93 -1.89 -2.99 16.56
C PHE A 93 -0.60 -2.37 17.09
N LEU A 94 -0.45 -1.03 17.05
CA LEU A 94 0.68 -0.35 17.72
C LEU A 94 0.67 -0.63 19.22
N LYS A 95 -0.49 -0.57 19.89
CA LYS A 95 -0.63 -0.91 21.32
C LYS A 95 -0.29 -2.37 21.59
N LYS A 96 -0.52 -3.29 20.66
CA LYS A 96 -0.10 -4.70 20.75
C LYS A 96 1.38 -4.93 20.50
N GLY A 97 2.11 -3.90 20.05
CA GLY A 97 3.54 -3.98 19.73
C GLY A 97 3.85 -4.48 18.31
N ASN A 98 2.84 -4.65 17.47
CA ASN A 98 3.05 -5.10 16.10
C ASN A 98 3.74 -4.04 15.24
N GLN A 99 4.53 -4.51 14.26
CA GLN A 99 4.97 -3.70 13.13
C GLN A 99 3.85 -3.58 12.11
N ILE A 100 3.68 -2.37 11.56
CA ILE A 100 2.61 -2.06 10.61
C ILE A 100 3.20 -1.50 9.32
N GLN A 101 2.68 -1.97 8.20
CA GLN A 101 2.95 -1.42 6.87
C GLN A 101 1.64 -1.03 6.20
N LEU A 102 1.63 0.12 5.55
CA LEU A 102 0.52 0.52 4.69
C LEU A 102 1.04 1.12 3.39
N SER A 103 0.27 0.91 2.30
CA SER A 103 0.56 1.49 1.00
C SER A 103 -0.54 2.48 0.63
N THR A 104 -0.17 3.68 0.20
CA THR A 104 -1.14 4.71 -0.16
C THR A 104 -0.68 5.56 -1.35
N LYS A 105 -1.64 6.11 -2.08
CA LYS A 105 -1.50 7.18 -3.08
C LYS A 105 -2.09 8.50 -2.59
N LYS A 106 -2.48 8.57 -1.33
CA LYS A 106 -3.05 9.78 -0.72
C LYS A 106 -1.98 10.64 -0.04
N GLN A 107 -2.26 11.90 0.09
CA GLN A 107 -1.55 12.76 1.03
C GLN A 107 -2.06 12.46 2.44
N ILE A 108 -1.15 12.27 3.36
CA ILE A 108 -1.43 12.12 4.78
C ILE A 108 -1.12 13.46 5.45
N MET A 109 -2.06 13.98 6.21
CA MET A 109 -1.87 15.24 6.93
C MET A 109 -1.36 14.98 8.34
N LYS A 110 -0.54 15.87 8.88
CA LYS A 110 0.03 15.73 10.23
C LYS A 110 -1.04 15.57 11.31
N GLU A 111 -2.14 16.28 11.15
CA GLU A 111 -3.28 16.27 12.08
C GLU A 111 -3.93 14.88 12.18
N GLU A 112 -3.94 14.13 11.07
CA GLU A 112 -4.48 12.76 11.02
C GLU A 112 -3.62 11.76 11.81
N LEU A 113 -2.36 12.09 12.08
CA LEU A 113 -1.42 11.26 12.83
C LEU A 113 -1.41 11.54 14.34
N THR A 114 -2.14 12.53 14.82
CA THR A 114 -2.09 13.01 16.21
C THR A 114 -2.32 11.90 17.24
N GLU A 115 -3.24 10.98 16.95
CA GLU A 115 -3.54 9.84 17.83
C GLU A 115 -2.62 8.63 17.60
N ILE A 116 -1.88 8.60 16.49
CA ILE A 116 -0.98 7.50 16.13
C ILE A 116 0.41 7.74 16.71
N LEU A 117 0.94 8.97 16.57
CA LEU A 117 2.31 9.31 16.95
C LEU A 117 2.69 8.89 18.38
N PRO A 118 1.87 9.15 19.42
CA PRO A 118 2.20 8.76 20.79
C PRO A 118 2.27 7.24 21.02
N LEU A 119 1.77 6.43 20.08
CA LEU A 119 1.70 4.98 20.19
C LEU A 119 2.88 4.26 19.51
N ILE A 120 3.71 5.00 18.76
CA ILE A 120 4.90 4.45 18.13
C ILE A 120 6.01 4.32 19.17
N ASN A 121 6.46 3.11 19.43
CA ASN A 121 7.42 2.80 20.49
C ASN A 121 8.86 2.66 20.00
N TYR A 122 9.06 2.40 18.71
CA TYR A 122 10.40 2.23 18.12
C TYR A 122 10.41 2.58 16.63
N PHE A 123 11.57 2.95 16.12
CA PHE A 123 11.77 3.25 14.71
C PHE A 123 11.38 2.06 13.82
N GLY A 124 10.56 2.30 12.81
CA GLY A 124 10.09 1.25 11.88
C GLY A 124 8.90 0.44 12.39
N GLN A 125 8.29 0.77 13.55
CA GLN A 125 7.05 0.13 13.97
C GLN A 125 5.89 0.47 13.01
N LEU A 126 5.86 1.67 12.45
CA LEU A 126 4.99 2.08 11.36
C LEU A 126 5.85 2.43 10.14
N VAL A 127 5.56 1.83 8.99
CA VAL A 127 6.23 2.09 7.72
C VAL A 127 5.22 2.45 6.65
N ILE A 128 5.45 3.55 5.96
CA ILE A 128 4.57 4.04 4.90
C ILE A 128 5.19 3.73 3.53
N PHE A 129 4.44 3.05 2.67
CA PHE A 129 4.79 2.84 1.27
C PHE A 129 4.00 3.83 0.41
N LEU A 130 4.69 4.84 -0.09
CA LEU A 130 4.09 5.85 -0.94
C LEU A 130 4.14 5.41 -2.39
N SER A 131 2.99 4.97 -2.91
CA SER A 131 2.92 4.35 -4.23
C SER A 131 2.91 5.39 -5.36
N SER A 132 3.73 5.17 -6.38
CA SER A 132 3.76 5.99 -7.61
C SER A 132 4.30 5.16 -8.78
N ALA A 133 3.51 4.93 -9.80
CA ALA A 133 3.91 4.27 -11.03
C ALA A 133 4.30 5.27 -12.14
N THR A 134 4.00 6.54 -11.95
CA THR A 134 4.32 7.64 -12.87
C THR A 134 4.39 8.95 -12.10
N ILE A 135 5.15 9.89 -12.59
CA ILE A 135 5.21 11.27 -12.08
C ILE A 135 4.46 12.22 -13.00
N SER A 136 4.72 12.17 -14.32
CA SER A 136 4.18 13.15 -15.26
C SER A 136 2.83 12.78 -15.85
N LYS A 137 2.44 11.49 -15.82
CA LYS A 137 1.20 10.98 -16.43
C LYS A 137 0.14 10.59 -15.40
N HIS A 138 0.21 11.20 -14.22
CA HIS A 138 -0.68 10.92 -13.10
C HIS A 138 -2.16 10.97 -13.50
N ASP A 139 -2.60 12.04 -14.18
CA ASP A 139 -4.01 12.27 -14.54
C ASP A 139 -4.59 11.20 -15.48
N THR A 140 -3.74 10.47 -16.18
CA THR A 140 -4.16 9.41 -17.11
C THR A 140 -3.96 8.01 -16.55
N ILE A 141 -2.88 7.79 -15.81
CA ILE A 141 -2.46 6.46 -15.35
C ILE A 141 -2.95 6.17 -13.92
N GLU A 142 -2.96 7.16 -13.04
CA GLU A 142 -3.36 7.03 -11.62
C GLU A 142 -4.55 7.97 -11.31
N LYS A 143 -5.59 7.90 -12.11
CA LYS A 143 -6.80 8.73 -11.97
C LYS A 143 -7.39 8.62 -10.56
N ASN A 144 -8.03 9.71 -10.10
CA ASN A 144 -8.68 9.81 -8.79
C ASN A 144 -7.77 9.51 -7.58
N THR A 145 -6.46 9.70 -7.75
CA THR A 145 -5.50 9.64 -6.65
C THR A 145 -4.96 11.05 -6.35
N THR A 146 -4.27 11.22 -5.25
CA THR A 146 -3.68 12.53 -4.92
C THR A 146 -2.63 12.94 -5.96
N PRO A 147 -2.65 14.20 -6.44
CA PRO A 147 -1.62 14.73 -7.35
C PRO A 147 -0.21 14.51 -6.81
N ILE A 148 0.73 14.24 -7.71
CA ILE A 148 2.11 13.87 -7.35
C ILE A 148 2.79 14.90 -6.44
N SER A 149 2.61 16.21 -6.73
CA SER A 149 3.18 17.28 -5.92
C SER A 149 2.76 17.22 -4.44
N ASN A 150 1.51 16.87 -4.19
CA ASN A 150 0.95 16.75 -2.85
C ASN A 150 1.32 15.40 -2.22
N ARG A 151 1.22 14.32 -3.00
CA ARG A 151 1.57 12.97 -2.54
C ARG A 151 3.02 12.90 -2.04
N PHE A 152 3.97 13.47 -2.77
CA PHE A 152 5.39 13.46 -2.42
C PHE A 152 5.74 14.35 -1.22
N GLN A 153 4.87 15.28 -0.80
CA GLN A 153 5.06 16.01 0.46
C GLN A 153 5.06 15.06 1.68
N ASN A 154 4.45 13.88 1.57
CA ASN A 154 4.53 12.86 2.60
C ASN A 154 5.98 12.48 2.96
N PHE A 155 6.92 12.48 2.01
CA PHE A 155 8.33 12.20 2.32
C PHE A 155 8.90 13.24 3.30
N SER A 156 8.63 14.52 3.06
CA SER A 156 9.05 15.59 3.97
C SER A 156 8.39 15.48 5.33
N LEU A 157 7.08 15.17 5.35
CA LEU A 157 6.34 14.99 6.60
C LEU A 157 6.91 13.83 7.41
N PHE A 158 6.98 12.63 6.84
CA PHE A 158 7.39 11.43 7.56
C PHE A 158 8.87 11.45 7.95
N ASN A 159 9.75 12.03 7.12
CA ASN A 159 11.13 12.29 7.49
C ASN A 159 11.24 13.23 8.71
N SER A 160 10.37 14.24 8.81
CA SER A 160 10.35 15.15 9.97
C SER A 160 9.82 14.50 11.25
N LEU A 161 9.08 13.40 11.14
CA LEU A 161 8.49 12.64 12.23
C LEU A 161 9.31 11.38 12.59
N ASP A 162 10.44 11.16 11.92
CA ASP A 162 11.27 9.95 12.06
C ASP A 162 10.48 8.64 11.82
N ILE A 163 9.54 8.67 10.87
CA ILE A 163 8.77 7.50 10.43
C ILE A 163 9.29 7.07 9.06
N PRO A 164 9.71 5.79 8.89
CA PRO A 164 10.16 5.31 7.60
C PRO A 164 9.10 5.46 6.51
N VAL A 165 9.50 6.09 5.40
CA VAL A 165 8.67 6.27 4.22
C VAL A 165 9.44 5.81 2.99
N VAL A 166 8.84 4.91 2.23
CA VAL A 166 9.45 4.20 1.11
C VAL A 166 8.74 4.60 -0.18
N LEU A 167 9.48 4.97 -1.20
CA LEU A 167 8.93 5.14 -2.54
C LEU A 167 8.61 3.77 -3.12
N TYR A 168 7.32 3.53 -3.40
CA TYR A 168 6.83 2.25 -3.87
C TYR A 168 6.49 2.34 -5.37
N MET A 169 7.53 2.10 -6.22
CA MET A 169 7.42 2.07 -7.67
C MET A 169 6.89 0.70 -8.13
N LYS A 170 5.62 0.45 -7.84
CA LYS A 170 4.97 -0.81 -8.16
C LYS A 170 3.54 -0.58 -8.64
N PRO A 171 3.28 -0.87 -9.93
CA PRO A 171 4.20 -1.47 -10.90
C PRO A 171 5.13 -0.45 -11.54
N VAL A 172 6.26 -0.95 -12.04
CA VAL A 172 7.03 -0.28 -13.09
C VAL A 172 6.35 -0.56 -14.42
N LEU A 173 6.01 0.48 -15.16
CA LEU A 173 5.28 0.41 -16.42
C LEU A 173 6.22 0.70 -17.59
N LYS A 174 6.33 -0.26 -18.52
CA LYS A 174 7.08 -0.09 -19.75
C LYS A 174 6.57 1.12 -20.54
N GLY A 175 7.48 1.96 -21.07
CA GLY A 175 7.13 3.16 -21.83
C GLY A 175 6.54 4.30 -21.01
N ILE A 176 6.38 4.13 -19.69
CA ILE A 176 5.90 5.15 -18.75
C ILE A 176 6.93 5.35 -17.64
N THR A 177 6.96 4.50 -16.62
CA THR A 177 7.87 4.62 -15.49
C THR A 177 9.33 4.65 -15.93
N ILE A 178 9.70 3.75 -16.88
CA ILE A 178 11.07 3.67 -17.42
C ILE A 178 11.47 4.99 -18.10
N ASN A 179 10.56 5.59 -18.86
CA ASN A 179 10.86 6.84 -19.57
C ASN A 179 10.93 8.06 -18.60
N GLU A 180 10.49 7.89 -17.36
CA GLU A 180 10.48 8.94 -16.34
C GLU A 180 11.61 8.79 -15.31
N LEU A 181 12.58 7.89 -15.49
CA LEU A 181 13.63 7.62 -14.50
C LEU A 181 14.42 8.88 -14.11
N GLU A 182 14.76 9.74 -15.07
CA GLU A 182 15.44 11.01 -14.77
C GLU A 182 14.56 11.97 -13.95
N LEU A 183 13.24 11.89 -14.13
CA LEU A 183 12.30 12.65 -13.34
C LEU A 183 12.19 12.08 -11.92
N TYR A 184 12.16 10.74 -11.79
CA TYR A 184 12.22 10.08 -10.47
C TYR A 184 13.49 10.45 -9.70
N LYS A 185 14.67 10.45 -10.35
CA LYS A 185 15.92 10.89 -9.70
C LYS A 185 15.79 12.30 -9.11
N LYS A 186 15.26 13.25 -9.88
CA LYS A 186 15.02 14.63 -9.40
C LYS A 186 14.09 14.67 -8.20
N TYR A 187 13.05 13.83 -8.19
CA TYR A 187 12.11 13.76 -7.06
C TYR A 187 12.74 13.08 -5.83
N ILE A 188 13.53 12.03 -6.04
CA ILE A 188 14.29 11.34 -4.98
C ILE A 188 15.23 12.33 -4.28
N GLU A 189 15.98 13.10 -5.04
CA GLU A 189 16.85 14.16 -4.52
C GLU A 189 16.07 15.26 -3.80
N LYS A 190 15.06 15.81 -4.48
CA LYS A 190 14.23 16.93 -3.96
C LYS A 190 13.59 16.62 -2.61
N TYR A 191 13.08 15.40 -2.44
CA TYR A 191 12.34 15.00 -1.23
C TYR A 191 13.18 14.16 -0.26
N ASN A 192 14.50 14.02 -0.52
CA ASN A 192 15.42 13.22 0.29
C ASN A 192 14.89 11.81 0.55
N ILE A 193 14.45 11.14 -0.52
CA ILE A 193 13.90 9.77 -0.46
C ILE A 193 15.09 8.82 -0.28
N LYS A 194 15.05 7.99 0.77
CA LYS A 194 16.14 7.09 1.12
C LYS A 194 15.93 5.66 0.66
N ASP A 195 14.66 5.25 0.58
CA ASP A 195 14.28 3.87 0.32
C ASP A 195 13.32 3.79 -0.86
N VAL A 196 13.60 2.88 -1.78
CA VAL A 196 12.79 2.62 -2.97
C VAL A 196 12.52 1.14 -3.09
N VAL A 197 11.27 0.77 -3.34
CA VAL A 197 10.88 -0.59 -3.71
C VAL A 197 10.36 -0.58 -5.14
N ILE A 198 10.94 -1.43 -5.96
CA ILE A 198 10.61 -1.57 -7.37
C ILE A 198 9.93 -2.92 -7.58
N GLY A 199 8.87 -2.96 -8.39
CA GLY A 199 8.17 -4.22 -8.63
C GLY A 199 7.37 -4.24 -9.94
N GLY A 200 7.16 -5.44 -10.48
CA GLY A 200 6.39 -5.68 -11.70
C GLY A 200 4.88 -5.50 -11.52
N ILE A 201 4.18 -5.62 -12.63
CA ILE A 201 2.72 -5.57 -12.69
C ILE A 201 2.12 -6.92 -12.29
N PHE A 202 0.98 -6.91 -11.60
CA PHE A 202 0.16 -8.10 -11.43
C PHE A 202 -0.60 -8.43 -12.71
N THR A 203 -0.56 -9.69 -13.12
CA THR A 203 -1.23 -10.17 -14.32
C THR A 203 -1.89 -11.52 -14.06
N ASN A 204 -2.93 -11.84 -14.80
CA ASN A 204 -3.55 -13.16 -14.84
C ASN A 204 -3.03 -14.01 -16.02
N TYR A 205 -2.06 -13.53 -16.80
CA TYR A 205 -1.42 -14.28 -17.85
C TYR A 205 -0.23 -15.07 -17.33
N ILE A 206 -0.19 -16.35 -17.71
CA ILE A 206 0.96 -17.23 -17.49
C ILE A 206 1.86 -17.09 -18.72
N SER A 207 3.07 -16.61 -18.54
CA SER A 207 4.11 -16.56 -19.56
C SER A 207 5.45 -16.92 -18.92
N GLU A 208 6.47 -17.11 -19.73
CA GLU A 208 7.84 -17.33 -19.22
C GLU A 208 8.33 -16.19 -18.35
N ASP A 209 7.78 -14.99 -18.55
CA ASP A 209 8.10 -13.77 -17.81
C ASP A 209 7.25 -13.56 -16.56
N THR A 210 6.49 -14.56 -16.11
CA THR A 210 5.64 -14.45 -14.92
C THR A 210 6.05 -15.40 -13.80
N VAL A 211 5.84 -14.95 -12.56
CA VAL A 211 6.02 -15.76 -11.34
C VAL A 211 4.70 -15.81 -10.58
N HIS A 212 4.30 -16.98 -10.14
CA HIS A 212 3.08 -17.13 -9.35
C HIS A 212 3.20 -16.42 -8.01
N PHE A 213 2.20 -15.57 -7.69
CA PHE A 213 2.21 -14.78 -6.47
C PHE A 213 1.41 -15.41 -5.32
N SER A 214 0.31 -16.10 -5.64
CA SER A 214 -0.59 -16.65 -4.62
C SER A 214 -1.30 -17.90 -5.12
N ASN A 215 -1.35 -18.92 -4.30
CA ASN A 215 -2.03 -20.20 -4.60
C ASN A 215 -3.56 -20.07 -4.67
N LYS A 216 -4.16 -18.94 -4.27
CA LYS A 216 -5.61 -18.82 -4.15
C LYS A 216 -6.28 -17.98 -5.24
N ASN A 217 -5.55 -17.09 -5.90
CA ASN A 217 -6.18 -16.06 -6.75
C ASN A 217 -5.63 -15.99 -8.17
N GLU A 218 -4.83 -16.97 -8.59
CA GLU A 218 -4.24 -17.02 -9.95
C GLU A 218 -3.57 -15.70 -10.39
N LEU A 219 -3.04 -14.95 -9.42
CA LEU A 219 -2.31 -13.72 -9.71
C LEU A 219 -0.84 -14.03 -9.94
N TRP A 220 -0.33 -13.48 -11.00
CA TRP A 220 1.05 -13.64 -11.45
C TRP A 220 1.79 -12.31 -11.42
N TYR A 221 3.07 -12.38 -11.10
CA TYR A 221 4.00 -11.27 -11.31
C TYR A 221 4.63 -11.38 -12.68
N THR A 222 4.77 -10.27 -13.37
CA THR A 222 5.74 -10.21 -14.46
C THR A 222 7.15 -10.29 -13.87
N LYS A 223 7.92 -11.29 -14.28
CA LYS A 223 9.37 -11.32 -14.14
C LYS A 223 9.92 -10.37 -15.19
N ASN A 224 9.83 -9.13 -15.05
CA ASN A 224 10.29 -8.30 -16.12
C ASN A 224 11.76 -7.97 -15.89
N SER A 225 12.64 -8.36 -16.80
CA SER A 225 14.03 -7.90 -16.84
C SER A 225 14.13 -6.37 -16.90
N GLU A 226 13.09 -5.71 -17.38
CA GLU A 226 12.97 -4.24 -17.38
C GLU A 226 12.66 -3.69 -15.97
N VAL A 227 12.36 -4.56 -15.01
CA VAL A 227 12.01 -4.21 -13.61
C VAL A 227 13.14 -4.57 -12.63
N ASP A 228 14.10 -5.38 -13.05
CA ASP A 228 15.32 -5.70 -12.30
C ASP A 228 16.34 -4.53 -12.40
N MET A 229 15.86 -3.32 -12.13
CA MET A 229 16.74 -2.18 -11.97
C MET A 229 17.21 -2.13 -10.52
N SER A 230 18.51 -2.11 -10.32
CA SER A 230 19.08 -1.84 -9.00
C SER A 230 18.83 -0.37 -8.62
N ILE A 231 18.83 -0.06 -7.32
CA ILE A 231 18.77 1.34 -6.84
C ILE A 231 19.93 2.17 -7.43
N SER A 232 21.06 1.54 -7.74
CA SER A 232 22.18 2.18 -8.43
C SER A 232 21.87 2.63 -9.86
N ASP A 233 20.82 2.10 -10.47
CA ASP A 233 20.38 2.45 -11.83
C ASP A 233 19.35 3.60 -11.82
N LEU A 234 18.88 4.02 -10.64
CA LEU A 234 18.09 5.21 -10.38
C LEU A 234 18.95 6.37 -9.93
#